data_a41f6b54b2c6975fc03d9c723e8f569d
#
_entry.id   a41f6b54b2c6975fc03d9c723e8f569d
#
_cell.length_a   1.000
_cell.length_b   1.000
_cell.length_c   1.000
_cell.angle_alpha   90.00
_cell.angle_beta   90.00
_cell.angle_gamma   90.00
#
_symmetry.space_group_name_H-M   'P 1'
#
loop_
_entity.id
_entity.type
_entity.pdbx_description
1 polymer ?
#
loop_
_entity_poly.entity_id
_entity_poly.type
_entity_poly.pdbx_seq_one_letter_code
_entity_poly.pdbx_strand_id
1 'polypeptide(L)'
;MDMDMKFFRKLPVPKELKEQFPADERIVKIKQERDPEIRRIFEGKSDKLLLIIGPCSADREDAVLDYLTRLSKVQEKVKDKIMIIPRVYTNKPRTTGGGYKGLVHQPDPEKKPDMLQGIIAVRELHQRAILESGLTCADEMLYPENHRYVSDLLSYVAIGARSVEDQQHRLTASGVGIPVGMKNPTGGDLSVMMNSITAAQGQHVFLYRGWEVQSLGNPYAHALLRGYVDKHGKTYSNYHYEDLNELFELYQESSLKNPGVIIDTNHANSGKHYLEQIRIAKEVMHSCHLSKDIRGLVKGLMIESYIEDGNQPVGGGCYGKSITAPCLGSAKSERLIYEIADLL
;
A
#
# COMPACT_ATOMS: atom_id res chain seq x y z
N MET A 1 -23.05 19.79 -23.65
CA MET A 1 -21.93 19.20 -22.86
C MET A 1 -20.83 18.91 -23.85
N ASP A 2 -19.69 19.57 -23.71
CA ASP A 2 -18.60 19.52 -24.69
C ASP A 2 -17.58 18.38 -24.43
N MET A 3 -18.08 17.21 -23.95
CA MET A 3 -17.22 16.04 -23.71
C MET A 3 -17.80 14.80 -24.37
N ASP A 4 -16.94 14.03 -25.05
CA ASP A 4 -17.26 12.73 -25.64
C ASP A 4 -17.34 11.64 -24.57
N MET A 5 -18.22 11.83 -23.60
CA MET A 5 -18.44 10.89 -22.49
C MET A 5 -19.92 10.52 -22.40
N LYS A 6 -20.18 9.24 -22.19
CA LYS A 6 -21.52 8.74 -21.89
C LYS A 6 -21.73 8.64 -20.39
N PHE A 7 -22.60 9.46 -19.84
CA PHE A 7 -22.97 9.41 -18.42
C PHE A 7 -24.04 8.32 -18.21
N PHE A 8 -23.70 7.30 -17.42
CA PHE A 8 -24.61 6.18 -17.16
C PHE A 8 -25.51 6.43 -15.95
N ARG A 9 -24.91 6.83 -14.83
CA ARG A 9 -25.61 7.10 -13.57
C ARG A 9 -24.76 7.96 -12.65
N LYS A 10 -25.39 8.67 -11.73
CA LYS A 10 -24.71 9.34 -10.61
C LYS A 10 -24.38 8.30 -9.55
N LEU A 11 -23.14 8.30 -9.07
CA LEU A 11 -22.72 7.48 -7.94
C LEU A 11 -22.93 8.24 -6.63
N PRO A 12 -23.16 7.54 -5.49
CA PRO A 12 -23.23 8.18 -4.18
C PRO A 12 -21.91 8.90 -3.88
N VAL A 13 -21.98 10.04 -3.22
CA VAL A 13 -20.76 10.68 -2.74
C VAL A 13 -20.23 9.95 -1.49
N PRO A 14 -18.92 10.04 -1.19
CA PRO A 14 -18.33 9.30 -0.05
C PRO A 14 -19.04 9.51 1.28
N LYS A 15 -19.57 10.71 1.54
CA LYS A 15 -20.35 11.00 2.76
C LYS A 15 -21.61 10.14 2.84
N GLU A 16 -22.40 10.10 1.76
CA GLU A 16 -23.63 9.30 1.69
C GLU A 16 -23.33 7.80 1.90
N LEU A 17 -22.26 7.29 1.29
CA LEU A 17 -21.89 5.88 1.46
C LEU A 17 -21.41 5.58 2.89
N LYS A 18 -20.66 6.48 3.52
CA LYS A 18 -20.22 6.33 4.92
C LYS A 18 -21.38 6.40 5.91
N GLU A 19 -22.40 7.21 5.63
CA GLU A 19 -23.63 7.25 6.42
C GLU A 19 -24.46 5.97 6.26
N GLN A 20 -24.48 5.41 5.05
CA GLN A 20 -25.20 4.16 4.76
C GLN A 20 -24.48 2.92 5.31
N PHE A 21 -23.14 2.92 5.30
CA PHE A 21 -22.28 1.87 5.81
C PHE A 21 -21.29 2.47 6.84
N PRO A 22 -21.73 2.88 8.03
CA PRO A 22 -20.86 3.52 9.02
C PRO A 22 -19.79 2.56 9.52
N ALA A 23 -18.65 3.10 9.94
CA ALA A 23 -17.63 2.30 10.62
C ALA A 23 -18.17 1.84 11.99
N ASP A 24 -18.07 0.55 12.27
CA ASP A 24 -18.41 -0.03 13.58
C ASP A 24 -17.50 0.56 14.68
N GLU A 25 -18.02 0.74 15.90
CA GLU A 25 -17.26 1.27 17.04
C GLU A 25 -16.01 0.42 17.35
N ARG A 26 -16.07 -0.88 17.10
CA ARG A 26 -14.92 -1.78 17.23
C ARG A 26 -13.80 -1.44 16.24
N ILE A 27 -14.15 -1.06 15.01
CA ILE A 27 -13.18 -0.58 13.99
C ILE A 27 -12.49 0.68 14.50
N VAL A 28 -13.26 1.64 15.02
CA VAL A 28 -12.73 2.89 15.57
C VAL A 28 -11.75 2.59 16.72
N LYS A 29 -12.11 1.68 17.63
CA LYS A 29 -11.25 1.26 18.74
C LYS A 29 -9.95 0.61 18.24
N ILE A 30 -10.04 -0.36 17.32
CA ILE A 30 -8.86 -1.02 16.74
C ILE A 30 -7.92 0.01 16.11
N LYS A 31 -8.45 0.99 15.36
CA LYS A 31 -7.65 2.06 14.76
C LYS A 31 -7.02 2.98 15.82
N GLN A 32 -7.76 3.33 16.86
CA GLN A 32 -7.23 4.15 17.96
C GLN A 32 -6.07 3.49 18.70
N GLU A 33 -6.02 2.17 18.74
CA GLU A 33 -4.92 1.40 19.32
C GLU A 33 -3.72 1.26 18.35
N ARG A 34 -4.00 1.02 17.06
CA ARG A 34 -2.95 0.68 16.06
C ARG A 34 -2.34 1.89 15.37
N ASP A 35 -3.14 2.89 14.97
CA ASP A 35 -2.64 4.05 14.21
C ASP A 35 -1.58 4.87 14.98
N PRO A 36 -1.68 5.10 16.29
CA PRO A 36 -0.61 5.75 17.05
C PRO A 36 0.70 4.97 17.03
N GLU A 37 0.66 3.64 17.12
CA GLU A 37 1.89 2.82 17.08
C GLU A 37 2.53 2.87 15.69
N ILE A 38 1.74 2.85 14.61
CA ILE A 38 2.26 3.02 13.25
C ILE A 38 2.98 4.38 13.12
N ARG A 39 2.40 5.46 13.66
CA ARG A 39 3.04 6.78 13.66
C ARG A 39 4.36 6.78 14.46
N ARG A 40 4.38 6.15 15.64
CA ARG A 40 5.59 6.01 16.47
C ARG A 40 6.74 5.33 15.74
N ILE A 41 6.46 4.34 14.87
CA ILE A 41 7.48 3.70 14.03
C ILE A 41 8.09 4.72 13.06
N PHE A 42 7.28 5.53 12.39
CA PHE A 42 7.79 6.59 11.50
C PHE A 42 8.55 7.67 12.25
N GLU A 43 8.13 8.00 13.46
CA GLU A 43 8.80 8.98 14.32
C GLU A 43 10.10 8.47 14.97
N GLY A 44 10.46 7.20 14.74
CA GLY A 44 11.62 6.57 15.40
C GLY A 44 11.46 6.37 16.91
N LYS A 45 10.22 6.33 17.40
CA LYS A 45 9.86 6.12 18.82
C LYS A 45 9.44 4.69 19.12
N SER A 46 9.48 3.80 18.14
CA SER A 46 9.22 2.38 18.25
C SER A 46 10.19 1.64 17.35
N ASP A 47 10.80 0.58 17.87
CA ASP A 47 11.77 -0.26 17.16
C ASP A 47 11.11 -1.34 16.29
N LYS A 48 9.76 -1.41 16.30
CA LYS A 48 9.03 -2.36 15.48
C LYS A 48 9.20 -2.09 14.00
N LEU A 49 9.22 -3.18 13.23
CA LEU A 49 9.20 -3.12 11.77
C LEU A 49 7.76 -3.15 11.26
N LEU A 50 7.40 -2.28 10.32
CA LEU A 50 6.14 -2.40 9.60
C LEU A 50 6.24 -3.51 8.55
N LEU A 51 5.24 -4.36 8.48
CA LEU A 51 5.11 -5.35 7.43
C LEU A 51 3.78 -5.18 6.70
N ILE A 52 3.82 -4.58 5.52
CA ILE A 52 2.65 -4.40 4.66
C ILE A 52 2.57 -5.60 3.74
N ILE A 53 1.66 -6.55 4.02
CA ILE A 53 1.66 -7.85 3.36
C ILE A 53 0.24 -8.27 2.94
N GLY A 54 0.10 -8.77 1.72
CA GLY A 54 -1.17 -9.27 1.19
C GLY A 54 -1.17 -9.43 -0.32
N PRO A 55 -2.32 -9.80 -0.91
CA PRO A 55 -2.41 -10.11 -2.33
C PRO A 55 -2.05 -8.92 -3.22
N CYS A 56 -1.62 -9.22 -4.44
CA CYS A 56 -1.36 -8.21 -5.47
C CYS A 56 -2.60 -7.36 -5.77
N SER A 57 -3.77 -7.99 -5.74
CA SER A 57 -5.09 -7.35 -5.76
C SER A 57 -6.07 -8.15 -4.91
N ALA A 58 -6.95 -7.46 -4.17
CA ALA A 58 -8.10 -8.07 -3.53
C ALA A 58 -9.14 -8.38 -4.61
N ASP A 59 -9.35 -9.67 -4.91
CA ASP A 59 -10.20 -10.14 -6.00
C ASP A 59 -11.41 -10.96 -5.52
N ARG A 60 -11.25 -11.63 -4.38
CA ARG A 60 -12.28 -12.46 -3.74
C ARG A 60 -12.35 -12.19 -2.24
N GLU A 61 -13.49 -11.74 -1.79
CA GLU A 61 -13.70 -11.36 -0.39
C GLU A 61 -13.40 -12.52 0.58
N ASP A 62 -13.96 -13.70 0.32
CA ASP A 62 -13.79 -14.89 1.15
C ASP A 62 -12.32 -15.30 1.32
N ALA A 63 -11.57 -15.32 0.22
CA ALA A 63 -10.15 -15.68 0.24
C ALA A 63 -9.28 -14.60 0.90
N VAL A 64 -9.61 -13.32 0.70
CA VAL A 64 -8.92 -12.21 1.38
C VAL A 64 -9.13 -12.32 2.88
N LEU A 65 -10.34 -12.52 3.36
CA LEU A 65 -10.66 -12.63 4.79
C LEU A 65 -10.02 -13.87 5.43
N ASP A 66 -10.01 -15.03 4.74
CA ASP A 66 -9.26 -16.21 5.21
C ASP A 66 -7.76 -15.90 5.36
N TYR A 67 -7.17 -15.26 4.34
CA TYR A 67 -5.76 -14.87 4.39
C TYR A 67 -5.47 -13.92 5.57
N LEU A 68 -6.33 -12.93 5.80
CA LEU A 68 -6.17 -11.99 6.92
C LEU A 68 -6.32 -12.68 8.29
N THR A 69 -7.21 -13.66 8.38
CA THR A 69 -7.34 -14.47 9.60
C THR A 69 -6.07 -15.26 9.91
N ARG A 70 -5.38 -15.77 8.88
CA ARG A 70 -4.07 -16.42 9.05
C ARG A 70 -3.02 -15.41 9.51
N LEU A 71 -2.95 -14.22 8.89
CA LEU A 71 -2.04 -13.14 9.29
C LEU A 71 -2.27 -12.66 10.73
N SER A 72 -3.52 -12.61 11.19
CA SER A 72 -3.85 -12.23 12.55
C SER A 72 -3.21 -13.18 13.57
N LYS A 73 -3.23 -14.51 13.31
CA LYS A 73 -2.57 -15.50 14.17
C LYS A 73 -1.05 -15.34 14.18
N VAL A 74 -0.46 -14.95 13.05
CA VAL A 74 0.98 -14.67 12.97
C VAL A 74 1.31 -13.38 13.71
N GLN A 75 0.48 -12.33 13.55
CA GLN A 75 0.66 -11.06 14.27
C GLN A 75 0.77 -11.24 15.78
N GLU A 76 -0.08 -12.08 16.37
CA GLU A 76 -0.04 -12.34 17.83
C GLU A 76 1.32 -12.91 18.30
N LYS A 77 1.98 -13.68 17.44
CA LYS A 77 3.28 -14.27 17.77
C LYS A 77 4.46 -13.32 17.59
N VAL A 78 4.33 -12.28 16.75
CA VAL A 78 5.42 -11.35 16.41
C VAL A 78 5.12 -9.91 16.82
N LYS A 79 4.04 -9.65 17.55
CA LYS A 79 3.53 -8.29 17.85
C LYS A 79 4.52 -7.38 18.58
N ASP A 80 5.47 -7.96 19.29
CA ASP A 80 6.48 -7.18 20.00
C ASP A 80 7.56 -6.61 19.07
N LYS A 81 7.74 -7.22 17.90
CA LYS A 81 8.79 -6.90 16.93
C LYS A 81 8.26 -6.38 15.58
N ILE A 82 7.10 -6.89 15.14
CA ILE A 82 6.53 -6.59 13.83
C ILE A 82 5.09 -6.10 13.97
N MET A 83 4.78 -5.02 13.25
CA MET A 83 3.44 -4.49 13.08
C MET A 83 2.95 -4.86 11.67
N ILE A 84 2.07 -5.87 11.58
CA ILE A 84 1.50 -6.31 10.30
C ILE A 84 0.36 -5.39 9.90
N ILE A 85 0.40 -4.88 8.67
CA ILE A 85 -0.67 -4.14 8.02
C ILE A 85 -1.09 -4.93 6.77
N PRO A 86 -2.25 -5.57 6.76
CA PRO A 86 -2.76 -6.26 5.58
C PRO A 86 -2.86 -5.34 4.38
N ARG A 87 -2.32 -5.80 3.27
CA ARG A 87 -2.43 -5.16 1.97
C ARG A 87 -3.72 -5.63 1.30
N VAL A 88 -4.76 -4.78 1.33
CA VAL A 88 -6.07 -5.01 0.71
C VAL A 88 -6.22 -4.03 -0.46
N TYR A 89 -5.51 -4.30 -1.54
CA TYR A 89 -5.48 -3.40 -2.70
C TYR A 89 -6.69 -3.65 -3.59
N THR A 90 -7.59 -2.68 -3.61
CA THR A 90 -8.91 -2.76 -4.26
C THR A 90 -8.94 -2.15 -5.65
N ASN A 91 -7.86 -1.49 -6.05
CA ASN A 91 -7.66 -0.94 -7.38
C ASN A 91 -6.44 -1.55 -8.05
N LYS A 92 -6.46 -1.67 -9.38
CA LYS A 92 -5.34 -2.17 -10.16
C LYS A 92 -5.03 -1.27 -11.34
N PRO A 93 -3.87 -0.58 -11.34
CA PRO A 93 -3.46 0.25 -12.46
C PRO A 93 -3.16 -0.62 -13.68
N ARG A 94 -3.69 -0.22 -14.84
CA ARG A 94 -3.49 -0.90 -16.11
C ARG A 94 -2.99 0.09 -17.16
N THR A 95 -1.74 -0.04 -17.56
CA THR A 95 -1.07 0.89 -18.49
C THR A 95 -1.81 1.04 -19.82
N THR A 96 -2.35 -0.07 -20.33
CA THR A 96 -3.09 -0.09 -21.62
C THR A 96 -4.61 -0.16 -21.44
N GLY A 97 -5.10 -0.10 -20.20
CA GLY A 97 -6.53 -0.17 -19.88
C GLY A 97 -7.16 -1.56 -19.92
N GLY A 98 -6.41 -2.60 -20.33
CA GLY A 98 -6.91 -3.98 -20.42
C GLY A 98 -6.75 -4.79 -19.13
N GLY A 99 -7.53 -5.87 -18.98
CA GLY A 99 -7.48 -6.82 -17.85
C GLY A 99 -8.25 -6.35 -16.61
N TYR A 100 -8.19 -7.16 -15.54
CA TYR A 100 -8.89 -6.90 -14.27
C TYR A 100 -8.40 -5.58 -13.64
N LYS A 101 -9.33 -4.67 -13.36
CA LYS A 101 -9.05 -3.31 -12.88
C LYS A 101 -9.19 -3.15 -11.35
N GLY A 102 -9.44 -4.23 -10.64
CA GLY A 102 -9.65 -4.24 -9.20
C GLY A 102 -11.13 -4.23 -8.79
N LEU A 103 -11.36 -4.49 -7.52
CA LEU A 103 -12.70 -4.67 -6.91
C LEU A 103 -13.61 -3.46 -7.12
N VAL A 104 -13.07 -2.22 -7.10
CA VAL A 104 -13.86 -1.01 -7.36
C VAL A 104 -14.56 -1.03 -8.71
N HIS A 105 -13.91 -1.56 -9.73
CA HIS A 105 -14.49 -1.62 -11.10
C HIS A 105 -15.27 -2.91 -11.35
N GLN A 106 -14.76 -4.02 -10.82
CA GLN A 106 -15.25 -5.36 -11.07
C GLN A 106 -15.29 -6.14 -9.75
N PRO A 107 -16.37 -5.99 -8.94
CA PRO A 107 -16.53 -6.74 -7.69
C PRO A 107 -16.58 -8.26 -7.92
N ASP A 108 -17.01 -8.67 -9.10
CA ASP A 108 -16.88 -10.03 -9.60
C ASP A 108 -16.00 -10.00 -10.86
N PRO A 109 -14.76 -10.56 -10.81
CA PRO A 109 -13.81 -10.51 -11.93
C PRO A 109 -14.33 -11.17 -13.23
N GLU A 110 -15.32 -12.05 -13.14
CA GLU A 110 -15.90 -12.78 -14.28
C GLU A 110 -17.11 -12.08 -14.90
N LYS A 111 -17.61 -11.01 -14.23
CA LYS A 111 -18.77 -10.25 -14.70
C LYS A 111 -18.38 -8.91 -15.33
N LYS A 112 -19.38 -8.26 -15.92
CA LYS A 112 -19.22 -6.88 -16.43
C LYS A 112 -18.93 -5.91 -15.28
N PRO A 113 -18.18 -4.83 -15.54
CA PRO A 113 -17.92 -3.80 -14.55
C PRO A 113 -19.21 -3.21 -13.96
N ASP A 114 -19.25 -3.05 -12.64
CA ASP A 114 -20.26 -2.32 -11.90
C ASP A 114 -19.63 -1.49 -10.79
N MET A 115 -19.39 -0.21 -11.06
CA MET A 115 -18.72 0.67 -10.11
C MET A 115 -19.53 0.96 -8.85
N LEU A 116 -20.86 0.94 -8.90
CA LEU A 116 -21.68 1.14 -7.70
C LEU A 116 -21.52 -0.02 -6.73
N GLN A 117 -21.67 -1.23 -7.24
CA GLN A 117 -21.43 -2.43 -6.43
C GLN A 117 -19.98 -2.51 -6.00
N GLY A 118 -19.04 -2.07 -6.85
CA GLY A 118 -17.61 -2.05 -6.52
C GLY A 118 -17.26 -1.15 -5.33
N ILE A 119 -17.79 0.10 -5.29
CA ILE A 119 -17.53 1.01 -4.15
C ILE A 119 -18.14 0.47 -2.84
N ILE A 120 -19.31 -0.15 -2.92
CA ILE A 120 -19.95 -0.81 -1.76
C ILE A 120 -19.09 -1.97 -1.29
N ALA A 121 -18.76 -2.89 -2.19
CA ALA A 121 -17.95 -4.09 -1.89
C ALA A 121 -16.58 -3.74 -1.28
N VAL A 122 -15.93 -2.69 -1.78
CA VAL A 122 -14.65 -2.21 -1.22
C VAL A 122 -14.81 -1.76 0.22
N ARG A 123 -15.85 -1.00 0.53
CA ARG A 123 -16.09 -0.52 1.89
C ARG A 123 -16.42 -1.67 2.83
N GLU A 124 -17.31 -2.57 2.43
CA GLU A 124 -17.68 -3.76 3.20
C GLU A 124 -16.47 -4.68 3.44
N LEU A 125 -15.66 -4.93 2.40
CA LEU A 125 -14.43 -5.73 2.54
C LEU A 125 -13.47 -5.13 3.56
N HIS A 126 -13.19 -3.83 3.52
CA HIS A 126 -12.31 -3.19 4.50
C HIS A 126 -12.89 -3.24 5.91
N GLN A 127 -14.20 -3.05 6.09
CA GLN A 127 -14.84 -3.18 7.41
C GLN A 127 -14.71 -4.60 7.95
N ARG A 128 -15.05 -5.60 7.15
CA ARG A 128 -14.93 -7.01 7.52
C ARG A 128 -13.48 -7.42 7.79
N ALA A 129 -12.56 -6.95 6.95
CA ALA A 129 -11.13 -7.21 7.12
C ALA A 129 -10.65 -6.79 8.51
N ILE A 130 -11.02 -5.58 8.96
CA ILE A 130 -10.63 -5.09 10.29
C ILE A 130 -11.36 -5.84 11.41
N LEU A 131 -12.67 -6.06 11.28
CA LEU A 131 -13.49 -6.70 12.32
C LEU A 131 -13.11 -8.16 12.54
N GLU A 132 -12.82 -8.91 11.47
CA GLU A 132 -12.54 -10.34 11.54
C GLU A 132 -11.09 -10.64 11.88
N SER A 133 -10.14 -9.78 11.49
CA SER A 133 -8.72 -10.00 11.77
C SER A 133 -8.17 -9.20 12.96
N GLY A 134 -8.81 -8.12 13.35
CA GLY A 134 -8.25 -7.15 14.32
C GLY A 134 -7.08 -6.33 13.76
N LEU A 135 -6.80 -6.42 12.44
CA LEU A 135 -5.71 -5.72 11.78
C LEU A 135 -6.25 -4.56 10.94
N THR A 136 -5.63 -3.40 11.03
CA THR A 136 -5.94 -2.26 10.16
C THR A 136 -5.23 -2.40 8.81
N CYS A 137 -5.86 -1.95 7.73
CA CYS A 137 -5.47 -2.28 6.37
C CYS A 137 -4.76 -1.14 5.62
N ALA A 138 -4.05 -1.54 4.56
CA ALA A 138 -3.48 -0.66 3.55
C ALA A 138 -4.19 -0.82 2.21
N ASP A 139 -4.35 0.28 1.46
CA ASP A 139 -4.78 0.26 0.05
C ASP A 139 -3.93 1.22 -0.80
N GLU A 140 -3.97 1.05 -2.13
CA GLU A 140 -3.33 1.96 -3.08
C GLU A 140 -4.31 3.05 -3.53
N MET A 141 -3.94 4.31 -3.37
CA MET A 141 -4.68 5.45 -3.91
C MET A 141 -4.41 5.54 -5.42
N LEU A 142 -5.09 4.70 -6.21
CA LEU A 142 -5.00 4.81 -7.66
C LEU A 142 -5.75 6.04 -8.17
N TYR A 143 -6.90 6.32 -7.58
CA TYR A 143 -7.69 7.53 -7.82
C TYR A 143 -7.94 8.23 -6.48
N PRO A 144 -7.60 9.51 -6.33
CA PRO A 144 -7.91 10.29 -5.12
C PRO A 144 -9.39 10.23 -4.72
N GLU A 145 -10.29 10.18 -5.71
CA GLU A 145 -11.74 10.06 -5.46
C GLU A 145 -12.11 8.74 -4.77
N ASN A 146 -11.52 7.61 -5.18
CA ASN A 146 -11.87 6.30 -4.63
C ASN A 146 -11.39 6.11 -3.19
N HIS A 147 -10.21 6.64 -2.86
CA HIS A 147 -9.66 6.62 -1.49
C HIS A 147 -10.65 7.15 -0.45
N ARG A 148 -11.47 8.13 -0.81
CA ARG A 148 -12.38 8.80 0.11
C ARG A 148 -13.53 7.93 0.61
N TYR A 149 -13.91 6.90 -0.12
CA TYR A 149 -14.95 5.94 0.32
C TYR A 149 -14.48 5.07 1.48
N VAL A 150 -13.16 4.93 1.68
CA VAL A 150 -12.53 4.09 2.70
C VAL A 150 -11.52 4.82 3.59
N SER A 151 -11.41 6.15 3.47
CA SER A 151 -10.39 6.94 4.18
C SER A 151 -10.48 6.86 5.71
N ASP A 152 -11.65 6.54 6.26
CA ASP A 152 -11.88 6.32 7.70
C ASP A 152 -11.53 4.89 8.16
N LEU A 153 -11.24 3.97 7.25
CA LEU A 153 -10.92 2.56 7.52
C LEU A 153 -9.43 2.25 7.38
N LEU A 154 -8.70 3.00 6.54
CA LEU A 154 -7.29 2.73 6.24
C LEU A 154 -6.35 3.27 7.33
N SER A 155 -5.21 2.58 7.51
CA SER A 155 -4.09 3.01 8.35
C SER A 155 -2.80 3.24 7.58
N TYR A 156 -2.78 2.90 6.30
CA TYR A 156 -1.68 3.14 5.38
C TYR A 156 -2.20 3.31 3.95
N VAL A 157 -1.58 4.18 3.19
CA VAL A 157 -1.87 4.40 1.78
C VAL A 157 -0.58 4.36 0.96
N ALA A 158 -0.61 3.70 -0.19
CA ALA A 158 0.45 3.82 -1.19
C ALA A 158 0.01 4.66 -2.38
N ILE A 159 0.90 5.50 -2.89
CA ILE A 159 0.75 6.13 -4.20
C ILE A 159 1.63 5.41 -5.20
N GLY A 160 1.01 4.92 -6.27
CA GLY A 160 1.65 4.09 -7.27
C GLY A 160 2.69 4.83 -8.11
N ALA A 161 3.63 4.08 -8.68
CA ALA A 161 4.73 4.61 -9.50
C ALA A 161 4.27 5.39 -10.76
N ARG A 162 3.04 5.19 -11.22
CA ARG A 162 2.45 5.94 -12.35
C ARG A 162 1.71 7.19 -11.91
N SER A 163 1.40 7.31 -10.61
CA SER A 163 0.61 8.40 -10.03
C SER A 163 1.44 9.38 -9.22
N VAL A 164 2.68 9.04 -8.88
CA VAL A 164 3.55 9.83 -7.99
C VAL A 164 3.92 11.20 -8.59
N GLU A 165 3.86 11.36 -9.90
CA GLU A 165 4.10 12.62 -10.60
C GLU A 165 2.84 13.49 -10.70
N ASP A 166 1.65 12.89 -10.51
CA ASP A 166 0.39 13.60 -10.64
C ASP A 166 0.16 14.55 -9.47
N GLN A 167 -0.12 15.82 -9.81
CA GLN A 167 -0.29 16.89 -8.84
C GLN A 167 -1.46 16.62 -7.88
N GLN A 168 -2.56 16.07 -8.37
CA GLN A 168 -3.74 15.82 -7.56
C GLN A 168 -3.47 14.75 -6.49
N HIS A 169 -2.68 13.73 -6.81
CA HIS A 169 -2.25 12.72 -5.83
C HIS A 169 -1.36 13.32 -4.75
N ARG A 170 -0.37 14.15 -5.13
CA ARG A 170 0.54 14.83 -4.19
C ARG A 170 -0.22 15.73 -3.23
N LEU A 171 -1.12 16.58 -3.76
CA LEU A 171 -1.94 17.49 -2.94
C LEU A 171 -2.94 16.74 -2.06
N THR A 172 -3.56 15.68 -2.57
CA THR A 172 -4.43 14.84 -1.74
C THR A 172 -3.65 14.20 -0.60
N ALA A 173 -2.45 13.66 -0.88
CA ALA A 173 -1.58 13.06 0.14
C ALA A 173 -1.22 14.03 1.26
N SER A 174 -1.08 15.34 0.97
CA SER A 174 -0.80 16.37 1.97
C SER A 174 -1.96 16.60 2.95
N GLY A 175 -3.17 16.18 2.61
CA GLY A 175 -4.36 16.25 3.46
C GLY A 175 -4.75 14.92 4.13
N VAL A 176 -3.98 13.84 3.90
CA VAL A 176 -4.24 12.51 4.50
C VAL A 176 -3.58 12.42 5.87
N GLY A 177 -4.34 12.01 6.89
CA GLY A 177 -3.87 11.97 8.29
C GLY A 177 -3.14 10.69 8.71
N ILE A 178 -2.83 9.78 7.77
CA ILE A 178 -2.14 8.51 7.99
C ILE A 178 -0.88 8.43 7.11
N PRO A 179 0.06 7.49 7.37
CA PRO A 179 1.24 7.33 6.54
C PRO A 179 0.93 7.07 5.07
N VAL A 180 1.64 7.78 4.19
CA VAL A 180 1.52 7.66 2.73
C VAL A 180 2.87 7.33 2.13
N GLY A 181 2.99 6.15 1.51
CA GLY A 181 4.17 5.71 0.78
C GLY A 181 4.17 6.22 -0.66
N MET A 182 5.15 7.04 -1.01
CA MET A 182 5.38 7.55 -2.35
C MET A 182 6.30 6.60 -3.11
N LYS A 183 5.78 5.83 -4.05
CA LYS A 183 6.62 4.92 -4.86
C LYS A 183 7.56 5.73 -5.75
N ASN A 184 8.81 5.28 -5.91
CA ASN A 184 9.63 5.80 -7.00
C ASN A 184 8.93 5.56 -8.35
N PRO A 185 9.05 6.50 -9.31
CA PRO A 185 8.42 6.35 -10.63
C PRO A 185 8.94 5.10 -11.37
N THR A 186 8.23 4.69 -12.39
CA THR A 186 8.57 3.49 -13.16
C THR A 186 9.95 3.54 -13.79
N GLY A 187 10.45 4.75 -14.11
CA GLY A 187 11.80 4.99 -14.66
C GLY A 187 12.91 5.13 -13.63
N GLY A 188 12.59 5.11 -12.32
CA GLY A 188 13.57 5.04 -11.24
C GLY A 188 14.08 6.38 -10.71
N ASP A 189 13.62 7.53 -11.20
CA ASP A 189 14.10 8.85 -10.77
C ASP A 189 13.72 9.12 -9.31
N LEU A 190 14.71 9.09 -8.41
CA LEU A 190 14.55 9.36 -7.00
C LEU A 190 14.22 10.83 -6.71
N SER A 191 14.65 11.77 -7.56
CA SER A 191 14.35 13.20 -7.37
C SER A 191 12.84 13.45 -7.51
N VAL A 192 12.17 12.76 -8.42
CA VAL A 192 10.71 12.81 -8.58
C VAL A 192 10.00 12.29 -7.34
N MET A 193 10.49 11.19 -6.76
CA MET A 193 9.95 10.64 -5.52
C MET A 193 10.16 11.61 -4.35
N MET A 194 11.35 12.16 -4.17
CA MET A 194 11.65 13.13 -3.10
C MET A 194 10.81 14.41 -3.24
N ASN A 195 10.62 14.92 -4.47
CA ASN A 195 9.73 16.03 -4.74
C ASN A 195 8.27 15.71 -4.38
N SER A 196 7.82 14.48 -4.62
CA SER A 196 6.46 14.07 -4.27
C SER A 196 6.26 13.98 -2.75
N ILE A 197 7.27 13.52 -2.00
CA ILE A 197 7.27 13.52 -0.53
C ILE A 197 7.26 14.95 -0.01
N THR A 198 8.09 15.84 -0.58
CA THR A 198 8.14 17.26 -0.22
C THR A 198 6.77 17.92 -0.41
N ALA A 199 6.13 17.70 -1.56
CA ALA A 199 4.79 18.21 -1.80
C ALA A 199 3.77 17.64 -0.82
N ALA A 200 3.81 16.34 -0.53
CA ALA A 200 2.89 15.71 0.42
C ALA A 200 3.10 16.18 1.87
N GLN A 201 4.32 16.53 2.26
CA GLN A 201 4.59 17.11 3.58
C GLN A 201 4.29 18.61 3.68
N GLY A 202 4.17 19.30 2.54
CA GLY A 202 3.84 20.72 2.47
C GLY A 202 2.37 21.03 2.70
N GLN A 203 2.10 22.31 3.04
CA GLN A 203 0.76 22.86 3.09
C GLN A 203 0.39 23.45 1.73
N HIS A 204 -0.83 23.22 1.25
CA HIS A 204 -1.29 23.69 -0.04
C HIS A 204 -2.72 24.19 0.00
N VAL A 205 -3.00 25.24 -0.77
CA VAL A 205 -4.37 25.66 -1.09
C VAL A 205 -4.69 25.15 -2.49
N PHE A 206 -5.77 24.39 -2.64
CA PHE A 206 -6.15 23.82 -3.93
C PHE A 206 -7.65 23.52 -4.05
N LEU A 207 -8.09 23.29 -5.28
CA LEU A 207 -9.46 22.89 -5.56
C LEU A 207 -9.66 21.40 -5.22
N TYR A 208 -10.59 21.13 -4.30
CA TYR A 208 -10.93 19.79 -3.90
C TYR A 208 -12.45 19.61 -3.85
N ARG A 209 -13.02 18.91 -4.86
CA ARG A 209 -14.47 18.66 -4.96
C ARG A 209 -15.35 19.90 -4.95
N GLY A 210 -14.96 20.91 -5.66
CA GLY A 210 -15.70 22.18 -5.73
C GLY A 210 -15.52 23.07 -4.50
N TRP A 211 -14.57 22.71 -3.60
CA TRP A 211 -14.17 23.53 -2.47
C TRP A 211 -12.75 24.04 -2.66
N GLU A 212 -12.49 25.26 -2.26
CA GLU A 212 -11.16 25.73 -1.95
C GLU A 212 -10.77 25.18 -0.58
N VAL A 213 -9.71 24.38 -0.52
CA VAL A 213 -9.25 23.74 0.72
C VAL A 213 -7.80 24.07 0.99
N GLN A 214 -7.43 24.09 2.26
CA GLN A 214 -6.04 24.12 2.69
C GLN A 214 -5.68 22.79 3.35
N SER A 215 -4.68 22.09 2.84
CA SER A 215 -4.08 20.94 3.51
C SER A 215 -3.08 21.39 4.57
N LEU A 216 -2.85 20.55 5.59
CA LEU A 216 -1.94 20.86 6.70
C LEU A 216 -0.54 20.26 6.52
N GLY A 217 -0.33 19.49 5.45
CA GLY A 217 0.87 18.69 5.24
C GLY A 217 0.83 17.37 6.00
N ASN A 218 1.40 16.33 5.41
CA ASN A 218 1.45 14.99 6.00
C ASN A 218 2.88 14.64 6.40
N PRO A 219 3.28 14.78 7.68
CA PRO A 219 4.64 14.52 8.13
C PRO A 219 5.05 13.04 8.05
N TYR A 220 4.14 12.16 7.71
CA TYR A 220 4.34 10.71 7.55
C TYR A 220 4.38 10.28 6.08
N ALA A 221 4.38 11.20 5.13
CA ALA A 221 4.69 10.89 3.73
C ALA A 221 6.17 10.48 3.62
N HIS A 222 6.43 9.34 2.99
CA HIS A 222 7.74 8.70 2.99
C HIS A 222 8.02 7.95 1.68
N ALA A 223 9.27 7.54 1.49
CA ALA A 223 9.72 6.79 0.31
C ALA A 223 9.20 5.35 0.29
N LEU A 224 8.87 4.85 -0.89
CA LEU A 224 8.55 3.45 -1.13
C LEU A 224 9.35 2.98 -2.36
N LEU A 225 10.39 2.18 -2.15
CA LEU A 225 11.26 1.68 -3.20
C LEU A 225 10.74 0.36 -3.77
N ARG A 226 10.56 0.32 -5.10
CA ARG A 226 9.98 -0.83 -5.81
C ARG A 226 10.81 -1.35 -6.98
N GLY A 227 12.07 -0.84 -7.12
CA GLY A 227 12.87 -1.01 -8.32
C GLY A 227 12.31 -0.22 -9.50
N TYR A 228 12.95 -0.33 -10.65
CA TYR A 228 12.57 0.42 -11.85
C TYR A 228 12.91 -0.30 -13.15
N VAL A 229 12.41 0.23 -14.25
CA VAL A 229 12.74 -0.23 -15.60
C VAL A 229 13.25 0.99 -16.38
N ASP A 230 14.44 0.87 -16.93
CA ASP A 230 15.05 1.95 -17.70
C ASP A 230 14.39 2.14 -19.08
N LYS A 231 14.82 3.17 -19.79
CA LYS A 231 14.33 3.49 -21.14
C LYS A 231 14.59 2.39 -22.20
N HIS A 232 15.46 1.43 -21.90
CA HIS A 232 15.78 0.29 -22.74
C HIS A 232 15.01 -0.97 -22.36
N GLY A 233 14.16 -0.90 -21.32
CA GLY A 233 13.36 -2.03 -20.83
C GLY A 233 14.11 -2.94 -19.87
N LYS A 234 15.32 -2.58 -19.43
CA LYS A 234 16.07 -3.34 -18.44
C LYS A 234 15.58 -3.04 -17.03
N THR A 235 15.37 -4.09 -16.25
CA THR A 235 14.91 -4.02 -14.87
C THR A 235 16.08 -3.87 -13.92
N TYR A 236 15.94 -2.97 -12.94
CA TYR A 236 16.89 -2.70 -11.88
C TYR A 236 16.19 -2.75 -10.52
N SER A 237 16.90 -3.29 -9.54
CA SER A 237 16.54 -3.18 -8.13
C SER A 237 17.02 -1.87 -7.53
N ASN A 238 16.45 -1.46 -6.38
CA ASN A 238 16.87 -0.28 -5.61
C ASN A 238 16.67 -0.51 -4.11
N TYR A 239 17.09 -1.67 -3.61
CA TYR A 239 17.00 -2.06 -2.19
C TYR A 239 18.35 -2.46 -1.58
N HIS A 240 19.43 -2.44 -2.39
CA HIS A 240 20.78 -2.81 -1.92
C HIS A 240 21.30 -1.77 -0.93
N TYR A 241 22.37 -2.13 -0.24
CA TYR A 241 22.99 -1.28 0.77
C TYR A 241 23.33 0.11 0.22
N GLU A 242 23.87 0.18 -0.99
CA GLU A 242 24.24 1.41 -1.68
C GLU A 242 23.02 2.28 -2.01
N ASP A 243 21.95 1.66 -2.51
CA ASP A 243 20.68 2.37 -2.82
C ASP A 243 20.08 3.00 -1.55
N LEU A 244 20.14 2.27 -0.42
CA LEU A 244 19.62 2.75 0.86
C LEU A 244 20.47 3.86 1.45
N ASN A 245 21.80 3.83 1.27
CA ASN A 245 22.68 4.92 1.65
C ASN A 245 22.44 6.17 0.79
N GLU A 246 22.31 6.03 -0.53
CA GLU A 246 21.96 7.14 -1.42
C GLU A 246 20.63 7.80 -0.97
N LEU A 247 19.62 7.00 -0.68
CA LEU A 247 18.35 7.54 -0.18
C LEU A 247 18.49 8.22 1.18
N PHE A 248 19.34 7.69 2.08
CA PHE A 248 19.63 8.33 3.36
C PHE A 248 20.28 9.71 3.16
N GLU A 249 21.26 9.82 2.28
CA GLU A 249 21.92 11.11 1.95
C GLU A 249 20.91 12.12 1.40
N LEU A 250 20.03 11.72 0.47
CA LEU A 250 18.95 12.57 -0.06
C LEU A 250 18.02 13.09 1.04
N TYR A 251 17.71 12.26 2.04
CA TYR A 251 16.93 12.71 3.20
C TYR A 251 17.70 13.68 4.08
N GLN A 252 19.00 13.47 4.28
CA GLN A 252 19.85 14.39 5.07
C GLN A 252 19.99 15.77 4.43
N GLU A 253 20.01 15.84 3.10
CA GLU A 253 20.04 17.08 2.34
C GLU A 253 18.68 17.79 2.29
N SER A 254 17.62 17.11 2.70
CA SER A 254 16.25 17.63 2.69
C SER A 254 15.83 18.20 4.06
N SER A 255 14.73 18.98 4.07
CA SER A 255 14.06 19.43 5.29
C SER A 255 12.87 18.54 5.69
N LEU A 256 12.79 17.33 5.14
CA LEU A 256 11.67 16.42 5.34
C LEU A 256 11.63 15.88 6.77
N LYS A 257 10.41 15.75 7.29
CA LYS A 257 10.15 15.18 8.63
C LYS A 257 10.10 13.67 8.54
N ASN A 258 10.47 13.00 9.64
CA ASN A 258 10.37 11.56 9.81
C ASN A 258 10.93 10.77 8.60
N PRO A 259 12.21 10.91 8.27
CA PRO A 259 12.85 10.14 7.20
C PRO A 259 12.51 8.66 7.31
N GLY A 260 12.04 8.06 6.23
CA GLY A 260 11.62 6.67 6.25
C GLY A 260 11.43 6.08 4.87
N VAL A 261 11.66 4.78 4.79
CA VAL A 261 11.45 4.00 3.57
C VAL A 261 10.77 2.68 3.86
N ILE A 262 9.83 2.31 3.01
CA ILE A 262 9.29 0.95 2.88
C ILE A 262 9.90 0.32 1.64
N ILE A 263 10.39 -0.91 1.74
CA ILE A 263 10.94 -1.65 0.60
C ILE A 263 9.90 -2.62 0.08
N ASP A 264 9.44 -2.38 -1.13
CA ASP A 264 8.60 -3.32 -1.89
C ASP A 264 9.50 -4.42 -2.44
N THR A 265 9.39 -5.61 -1.88
CA THR A 265 10.24 -6.77 -2.21
C THR A 265 9.87 -7.44 -3.53
N ASN A 266 8.74 -7.06 -4.14
CA ASN A 266 8.31 -7.57 -5.44
C ASN A 266 8.56 -6.54 -6.57
N HIS A 267 7.67 -6.43 -7.54
CA HIS A 267 7.74 -5.55 -8.70
C HIS A 267 9.10 -5.65 -9.44
N ALA A 268 9.77 -4.53 -9.69
CA ALA A 268 11.05 -4.53 -10.37
C ALA A 268 12.20 -4.96 -9.44
N ASN A 269 12.07 -4.82 -8.12
CA ASN A 269 13.06 -5.31 -7.16
C ASN A 269 13.29 -6.83 -7.27
N SER A 270 12.23 -7.61 -7.52
CA SER A 270 12.32 -9.06 -7.74
C SER A 270 12.34 -9.44 -9.24
N GLY A 271 12.25 -8.48 -10.16
CA GLY A 271 11.98 -8.79 -11.57
C GLY A 271 10.65 -9.53 -11.77
N LYS A 272 9.71 -9.43 -10.83
CA LYS A 272 8.44 -10.17 -10.74
C LYS A 272 8.60 -11.67 -10.48
N HIS A 273 9.76 -12.12 -10.02
CA HIS A 273 9.98 -13.46 -9.51
C HIS A 273 9.60 -13.52 -8.05
N TYR A 274 8.36 -13.90 -7.75
CA TYR A 274 7.76 -13.78 -6.42
C TYR A 274 8.52 -14.51 -5.30
N LEU A 275 9.26 -15.56 -5.60
CA LEU A 275 10.10 -16.28 -4.63
C LEU A 275 11.32 -15.47 -4.18
N GLU A 276 11.80 -14.53 -5.00
CA GLU A 276 12.92 -13.65 -4.67
C GLU A 276 12.57 -12.69 -3.51
N GLN A 277 11.31 -12.46 -3.23
CA GLN A 277 10.88 -11.64 -2.11
C GLN A 277 11.49 -12.11 -0.77
N ILE A 278 11.70 -13.44 -0.61
CA ILE A 278 12.29 -14.03 0.59
C ILE A 278 13.75 -13.57 0.74
N ARG A 279 14.54 -13.67 -0.33
CA ARG A 279 15.94 -13.26 -0.34
C ARG A 279 16.07 -11.76 -0.14
N ILE A 280 15.28 -10.98 -0.86
CA ILE A 280 15.29 -9.52 -0.80
C ILE A 280 14.99 -9.03 0.61
N ALA A 281 13.95 -9.56 1.25
CA ALA A 281 13.61 -9.21 2.63
C ALA A 281 14.80 -9.44 3.59
N LYS A 282 15.47 -10.59 3.48
CA LYS A 282 16.64 -10.92 4.30
C LYS A 282 17.84 -10.02 4.02
N GLU A 283 18.07 -9.67 2.76
CA GLU A 283 19.15 -8.75 2.36
C GLU A 283 18.94 -7.34 2.93
N VAL A 284 17.70 -6.82 2.88
CA VAL A 284 17.36 -5.55 3.51
C VAL A 284 17.61 -5.61 5.02
N MET A 285 17.16 -6.69 5.69
CA MET A 285 17.41 -6.85 7.13
C MET A 285 18.90 -6.95 7.45
N HIS A 286 19.69 -7.61 6.60
CA HIS A 286 21.15 -7.63 6.72
C HIS A 286 21.76 -6.24 6.61
N SER A 287 21.33 -5.43 5.64
CA SER A 287 21.77 -4.03 5.49
C SER A 287 21.43 -3.19 6.74
N CYS A 288 20.28 -3.42 7.35
CA CYS A 288 19.90 -2.79 8.63
C CYS A 288 20.82 -3.17 9.79
N HIS A 289 21.41 -4.37 9.78
CA HIS A 289 22.40 -4.78 10.78
C HIS A 289 23.77 -4.11 10.60
N LEU A 290 24.14 -3.85 9.34
CA LEU A 290 25.44 -3.26 9.01
C LEU A 290 25.50 -1.75 9.28
N SER A 291 24.36 -1.05 9.19
CA SER A 291 24.29 0.41 9.33
C SER A 291 23.14 0.85 10.23
N LYS A 292 23.47 1.65 11.26
CA LYS A 292 22.45 2.27 12.12
C LYS A 292 21.61 3.29 11.37
N ASP A 293 22.17 3.97 10.40
CA ASP A 293 21.48 4.95 9.57
C ASP A 293 20.45 4.26 8.68
N ILE A 294 20.82 3.15 8.02
CA ILE A 294 19.89 2.32 7.26
C ILE A 294 18.83 1.72 8.19
N ARG A 295 19.21 1.23 9.38
CA ARG A 295 18.25 0.71 10.35
C ARG A 295 17.23 1.75 10.78
N GLY A 296 17.67 2.99 10.98
CA GLY A 296 16.80 4.13 11.31
C GLY A 296 15.90 4.56 10.16
N LEU A 297 16.39 4.45 8.92
CA LEU A 297 15.69 4.83 7.70
C LEU A 297 14.63 3.79 7.29
N VAL A 298 14.94 2.49 7.34
CA VAL A 298 14.04 1.41 6.94
C VAL A 298 12.95 1.22 7.99
N LYS A 299 11.72 1.64 7.66
CA LYS A 299 10.56 1.51 8.55
C LYS A 299 9.81 0.21 8.33
N GLY A 300 9.98 -0.45 7.20
CA GLY A 300 9.29 -1.70 6.92
C GLY A 300 9.51 -2.27 5.54
N LEU A 301 8.81 -3.38 5.31
CA LEU A 301 8.80 -4.12 4.05
C LEU A 301 7.37 -4.19 3.50
N MET A 302 7.25 -4.25 2.17
CA MET A 302 5.99 -4.56 1.49
C MET A 302 6.16 -5.85 0.69
N ILE A 303 5.28 -6.84 0.96
CA ILE A 303 5.35 -8.20 0.40
C ILE A 303 4.04 -8.52 -0.32
N GLU A 304 4.12 -8.99 -1.55
CA GLU A 304 2.96 -9.55 -2.26
C GLU A 304 2.81 -11.02 -1.91
N SER A 305 1.79 -11.33 -1.13
CA SER A 305 1.49 -12.66 -0.60
C SER A 305 0.00 -12.95 -0.61
N TYR A 306 -0.35 -14.20 -0.86
CA TYR A 306 -1.73 -14.69 -0.79
C TYR A 306 -1.75 -16.11 -0.19
N ILE A 307 -2.88 -16.83 -0.30
CA ILE A 307 -2.98 -18.19 0.26
C ILE A 307 -2.07 -19.15 -0.50
N GLU A 308 -2.15 -19.13 -1.85
CA GLU A 308 -1.39 -20.01 -2.74
C GLU A 308 -0.28 -19.28 -3.49
N ASP A 309 0.78 -20.01 -3.82
CA ASP A 309 1.92 -19.50 -4.59
C ASP A 309 1.55 -19.15 -6.04
N GLY A 310 2.17 -18.09 -6.55
CA GLY A 310 2.11 -17.71 -7.95
C GLY A 310 0.84 -16.98 -8.33
N ASN A 311 0.39 -17.19 -9.57
CA ASN A 311 -0.82 -16.57 -10.10
C ASN A 311 -1.57 -17.51 -11.07
N GLN A 312 -2.79 -17.11 -11.43
CA GLN A 312 -3.68 -17.79 -12.35
C GLN A 312 -4.41 -16.77 -13.22
N PRO A 313 -4.99 -17.16 -14.37
CA PRO A 313 -5.91 -16.30 -15.10
C PRO A 313 -7.20 -16.05 -14.31
N VAL A 314 -7.97 -15.03 -14.69
CA VAL A 314 -9.36 -14.86 -14.21
C VAL A 314 -10.14 -16.12 -14.56
N GLY A 315 -10.94 -16.63 -13.63
CA GLY A 315 -11.67 -17.89 -13.79
C GLY A 315 -10.82 -19.17 -13.60
N GLY A 316 -9.56 -19.05 -13.14
CA GLY A 316 -8.65 -20.19 -12.96
C GLY A 316 -9.04 -21.18 -11.86
N GLY A 317 -10.02 -20.85 -11.00
CA GLY A 317 -10.64 -21.77 -10.04
C GLY A 317 -9.84 -22.13 -8.80
N CYS A 318 -8.56 -21.80 -8.70
CA CYS A 318 -7.75 -22.08 -7.52
C CYS A 318 -8.03 -21.03 -6.42
N TYR A 319 -8.59 -21.49 -5.30
CA TYR A 319 -8.92 -20.62 -4.16
C TYR A 319 -7.66 -19.94 -3.57
N GLY A 320 -7.73 -18.63 -3.36
CA GLY A 320 -6.63 -17.87 -2.76
C GLY A 320 -5.36 -17.77 -3.60
N LYS A 321 -5.45 -17.96 -4.91
CA LYS A 321 -4.36 -17.74 -5.86
C LYS A 321 -4.59 -16.45 -6.65
N SER A 322 -3.59 -15.58 -6.71
CA SER A 322 -3.68 -14.27 -7.34
C SER A 322 -4.12 -14.36 -8.82
N ILE A 323 -5.05 -13.50 -9.23
CA ILE A 323 -5.45 -13.33 -10.65
C ILE A 323 -4.69 -12.19 -11.34
N THR A 324 -3.69 -11.62 -10.67
CA THR A 324 -2.87 -10.53 -11.20
C THR A 324 -1.38 -10.90 -11.15
N ALA A 325 -0.52 -10.17 -10.44
CA ALA A 325 0.88 -10.58 -10.32
C ALA A 325 1.05 -11.80 -9.39
N PRO A 326 2.06 -12.64 -9.62
CA PRO A 326 2.31 -13.80 -8.78
C PRO A 326 2.68 -13.38 -7.35
N CYS A 327 2.11 -14.07 -6.36
CA CYS A 327 2.28 -13.85 -4.94
C CYS A 327 3.01 -14.98 -4.25
N LEU A 328 3.65 -14.70 -3.13
CA LEU A 328 4.20 -15.70 -2.22
C LEU A 328 3.06 -16.37 -1.45
N GLY A 329 3.05 -17.69 -1.34
CA GLY A 329 2.01 -18.43 -0.61
C GLY A 329 2.10 -18.22 0.90
N SER A 330 0.98 -18.39 1.59
CA SER A 330 0.83 -18.10 3.03
C SER A 330 1.82 -18.85 3.91
N ALA A 331 2.09 -20.12 3.64
CA ALA A 331 3.04 -20.92 4.43
C ALA A 331 4.48 -20.38 4.35
N LYS A 332 4.92 -19.96 3.14
CA LYS A 332 6.24 -19.36 2.95
C LYS A 332 6.31 -17.97 3.59
N SER A 333 5.23 -17.21 3.50
CA SER A 333 5.14 -15.88 4.12
C SER A 333 5.17 -15.96 5.64
N GLU A 334 4.44 -16.88 6.25
CA GLU A 334 4.48 -17.10 7.71
C GLU A 334 5.90 -17.41 8.18
N ARG A 335 6.58 -18.34 7.49
CA ARG A 335 7.97 -18.67 7.79
C ARG A 335 8.89 -17.44 7.66
N LEU A 336 8.75 -16.67 6.57
CA LEU A 336 9.54 -15.47 6.34
C LEU A 336 9.30 -14.42 7.44
N ILE A 337 8.07 -14.24 7.90
CA ILE A 337 7.74 -13.31 8.99
C ILE A 337 8.47 -13.68 10.28
N TYR A 338 8.52 -14.99 10.64
CA TYR A 338 9.30 -15.43 11.80
C TYR A 338 10.79 -15.22 11.62
N GLU A 339 11.33 -15.56 10.44
CA GLU A 339 12.74 -15.31 10.13
C GLU A 339 13.11 -13.81 10.20
N ILE A 340 12.23 -12.91 9.75
CA ILE A 340 12.43 -11.45 9.90
C ILE A 340 12.37 -11.07 11.40
N ALA A 341 11.42 -11.63 12.15
CA ALA A 341 11.31 -11.35 13.59
C ALA A 341 12.55 -11.80 14.37
N ASP A 342 13.17 -12.91 13.97
CA ASP A 342 14.42 -13.40 14.58
C ASP A 342 15.62 -12.49 14.26
N LEU A 343 15.56 -11.75 13.14
CA LEU A 343 16.57 -10.78 12.74
C LEU A 343 16.37 -9.39 13.39
N LEU A 344 15.29 -9.10 14.06
CA LEU A 344 15.01 -7.87 14.82
C LEU A 344 15.34 -8.04 16.31
#